data_3d605cde8e680208d5dd1134042d850a
#
_entry.id   3d605cde8e680208d5dd1134042d850a
#
_cell.length_a   1.000
_cell.length_b   1.000
_cell.length_c   1.000
_cell.angle_alpha   90.00
_cell.angle_beta   90.00
_cell.angle_gamma   90.00
#
_symmetry.space_group_name_H-M   'P 1'
#
loop_
_entity.id
_entity.type
_entity.pdbx_description
1 polymer ?
#
loop_
_entity_poly.entity_id
_entity_poly.type
_entity_poly.pdbx_seq_one_letter_code
_entity_poly.pdbx_strand_id
1 'polypeptide(L)' 'MSKNYAKVKRYYDNCLWSVAMVHAAVGKWITAEEYEKITGTKYENSQKNK' A
#
# COMPACT_ATOMS: atom_id res chain seq x y z
N MET A 1 11.49 6.28 3.30
CA MET A 1 10.34 5.85 2.53
C MET A 1 10.68 5.74 1.06
N SER A 2 10.00 4.87 0.35
CA SER A 2 10.33 4.69 -1.04
C SER A 2 9.87 5.90 -1.85
N LYS A 3 10.42 6.05 -3.04
CA LYS A 3 10.07 7.17 -3.88
C LYS A 3 8.60 7.16 -4.26
N ASN A 4 8.02 5.98 -4.31
CA ASN A 4 6.65 5.86 -4.76
C ASN A 4 5.63 6.07 -3.65
N TYR A 5 6.07 6.22 -2.43
CA TYR A 5 5.16 6.36 -1.31
C TYR A 5 4.22 7.56 -1.50
N ALA A 6 4.80 8.73 -1.77
CA ALA A 6 4.00 9.94 -1.92
C ALA A 6 3.05 9.82 -3.12
N LYS A 7 3.53 9.20 -4.20
CA LYS A 7 2.72 9.03 -5.39
C LYS A 7 1.53 8.13 -5.12
N VAL A 8 1.77 6.99 -4.49
CA VAL A 8 0.69 6.04 -4.22
C VAL A 8 -0.29 6.64 -3.22
N LYS A 9 0.23 7.33 -2.21
CA LYS A 9 -0.63 7.96 -1.22
C LYS A 9 -1.55 8.97 -1.87
N ARG A 10 -1.03 9.76 -2.81
CA ARG A 10 -1.80 10.75 -3.52
C ARG A 10 -2.91 10.07 -4.35
N TYR A 11 -2.58 8.99 -5.02
CA TYR A 11 -3.57 8.27 -5.82
C TYR A 11 -4.67 7.74 -4.94
N TYR A 12 -4.31 7.22 -3.78
CA TYR A 12 -5.31 6.69 -2.86
C TYR A 12 -6.18 7.83 -2.30
N ASP A 13 -5.55 8.93 -1.89
CA ASP A 13 -6.28 10.06 -1.32
C ASP A 13 -7.25 10.66 -2.32
N ASN A 14 -6.90 10.60 -3.60
CA ASN A 14 -7.76 11.15 -4.64
C ASN A 14 -8.75 10.12 -5.16
N CYS A 15 -8.84 8.98 -4.51
CA CYS A 15 -9.76 7.92 -4.88
C CYS A 15 -9.47 7.34 -6.27
N LEU A 16 -8.27 7.54 -6.75
CA LEU A 16 -7.87 6.95 -8.03
C LEU A 16 -7.51 5.48 -7.86
N TRP A 17 -7.01 5.13 -6.68
CA TRP A 17 -6.64 3.76 -6.37
C TRP A 17 -7.45 3.29 -5.18
N SER A 18 -7.89 2.05 -5.22
CA SER A 18 -8.57 1.45 -4.09
C SER A 18 -7.54 0.79 -3.18
N VAL A 19 -8.00 0.32 -2.02
CA VAL A 19 -7.13 -0.42 -1.10
C VAL A 19 -6.50 -1.61 -1.81
N ALA A 20 -7.27 -2.28 -2.66
CA ALA A 20 -6.76 -3.45 -3.38
C ALA A 20 -5.59 -3.05 -4.30
N MET A 21 -5.69 -1.88 -4.93
CA MET A 21 -4.63 -1.41 -5.79
C MET A 21 -3.37 -1.10 -4.99
N VAL A 22 -3.53 -0.45 -3.85
CA VAL A 22 -2.39 -0.14 -2.99
C VAL A 22 -1.76 -1.43 -2.48
N HIS A 23 -2.60 -2.40 -2.14
CA HIS A 23 -2.11 -3.69 -1.67
C HIS A 23 -1.27 -4.36 -2.76
N ALA A 24 -1.71 -4.27 -4.00
CA ALA A 24 -0.97 -4.85 -5.11
C ALA A 24 0.37 -4.16 -5.35
N ALA A 25 0.48 -2.90 -4.92
CA ALA A 25 1.72 -2.17 -5.09
C ALA A 25 2.77 -2.53 -4.05
N VAL A 26 2.35 -3.19 -2.98
CA VAL A 26 3.28 -3.59 -1.93
C VAL A 26 4.28 -4.60 -2.50
N GLY A 27 5.54 -4.35 -2.22
CA GLY A 27 6.59 -5.22 -2.72
C GLY A 27 7.13 -4.79 -4.07
N LYS A 28 6.42 -3.92 -4.77
CA LYS A 28 6.89 -3.42 -6.06
C LYS A 28 7.20 -1.94 -5.98
N TRP A 29 6.26 -1.17 -5.47
CA TRP A 29 6.39 0.28 -5.41
C TRP A 29 6.55 0.77 -3.99
N ILE A 30 5.91 0.12 -3.04
CA ILE A 30 5.93 0.54 -1.64
C ILE A 30 6.14 -0.68 -0.77
N THR A 31 6.33 -0.44 0.53
CA THR A 31 6.50 -1.52 1.49
C THR A 31 5.20 -1.72 2.26
N ALA A 32 5.14 -2.81 3.02
CA ALA A 32 3.97 -3.08 3.84
C ALA A 32 3.73 -1.97 4.86
N GLU A 33 4.82 -1.41 5.41
CA GLU A 33 4.69 -0.31 6.34
C GLU A 33 4.05 0.89 5.69
N GLU A 34 4.45 1.18 4.47
CA GLU A 34 3.89 2.30 3.74
C GLU A 34 2.44 2.07 3.40
N TYR A 35 2.09 0.84 3.10
CA TYR A 35 0.71 0.50 2.85
C TYR A 35 -0.16 0.86 4.06
N GLU A 36 0.33 0.51 5.25
CA GLU A 36 -0.41 0.81 6.46
C GLU A 36 -0.56 2.31 6.68
N LYS A 37 0.48 3.06 6.36
CA LYS A 37 0.43 4.51 6.52
C LYS A 37 -0.52 5.15 5.52
N ILE A 38 -0.59 4.59 4.34
CA ILE A 38 -1.44 5.16 3.29
C ILE A 38 -2.90 4.84 3.55
N THR A 39 -3.20 3.59 3.84
CA THR A 39 -4.59 3.17 3.94
C THR A 39 -5.12 3.15 5.35
N GLY A 40 -4.23 3.17 6.32
CA GLY A 40 -4.65 3.05 7.71
C GLY A 40 -5.03 1.64 8.10
N THR A 41 -4.82 0.69 7.21
CA THR A 41 -5.17 -0.69 7.45
C THR A 41 -3.90 -1.52 7.51
N LYS A 42 -3.82 -2.40 8.48
CA LYS A 42 -2.64 -3.24 8.62
C LYS A 42 -2.51 -4.17 7.41
N TYR A 43 -1.30 -4.25 6.88
CA TYR A 43 -1.06 -5.13 5.75
C TYR A 43 -0.97 -6.56 6.25
N GLU A 44 -1.79 -7.42 5.72
CA GLU A 44 -1.74 -8.81 6.10
C GLU A 44 -1.03 -9.60 5.02
N ASN A 45 0.06 -10.21 5.42
CA ASN A 45 0.79 -11.02 4.49
C ASN A 45 0.15 -12.38 4.52
N SER A 46 -0.73 -12.64 3.65
CA SER A 46 -1.55 -13.79 3.72
C SER A 46 -0.83 -15.09 3.53
N GLN A 47 0.41 -15.07 3.31
CA GLN A 47 1.06 -16.27 3.29
C GLN A 47 1.30 -16.81 4.56
N LYS A 48 0.99 -16.58 5.35
CA LYS A 48 1.17 -17.26 6.48
C LYS A 48 0.75 -18.45 6.75
N ASN A 49 0.85 -18.71 6.44
CA ASN A 49 0.59 -19.60 6.60
C ASN A 49 0.57 -20.29 6.71
N LYS A 50 0.80 -20.41 6.91
CA LYS A 50 0.87 -21.16 6.97
C LYS A 50 0.92 -21.53 6.97
#